data_c6c8f2dae744bdb54e50d7931a8f6f36
#
_entry.id   c6c8f2dae744bdb54e50d7931a8f6f36
#
_cell.length_a   1.000
_cell.length_b   1.000
_cell.length_c   1.000
_cell.angle_alpha   90.00
_cell.angle_beta   90.00
_cell.angle_gamma   90.00
#
_symmetry.space_group_name_H-M   'P 1'
#
loop_
_entity.id
_entity.type
_entity.pdbx_description
1 polymer ?
#
loop_
_entity_poly.entity_id
_entity_poly.type
_entity_poly.pdbx_seq_one_letter_code
_entity_poly.pdbx_strand_id
1 'polypeptide(L)'
;MEGLDRHTILRQLADISGVYVPSLYVPIYSEDGEFKGYDIAEGVPKTIKRHFEMLTSGGETVVATNYTEFGAMYIIEVARGCGRHCRFCMAGYCFRVPRVRPLDILKEGVERAEKLGKKVGLMGAAISDYPEVDELVNYIRSKDMRYSCASLRADSLTQAVVDGLADSGQKTITIAPETGSERLRRVINKGISEEHLQNAATLS
;
A
#
# COMPACT_ATOMS: atom_id res chain seq x y z
N MET A 1 -27.72 2.25 -11.90
CA MET A 1 -27.44 3.37 -12.86
C MET A 1 -27.91 3.03 -14.28
N GLU A 2 -28.76 2.04 -14.44
CA GLU A 2 -29.35 1.71 -15.75
C GLU A 2 -30.28 2.83 -16.20
N GLY A 3 -30.15 3.26 -17.45
CA GLY A 3 -31.01 4.27 -18.07
C GLY A 3 -30.56 5.76 -17.92
N LEU A 4 -29.48 6.03 -17.22
CA LEU A 4 -28.93 7.39 -17.12
C LEU A 4 -27.94 7.66 -18.27
N ASP A 5 -27.99 8.90 -18.83
CA ASP A 5 -26.97 9.32 -19.78
C ASP A 5 -25.60 9.53 -19.10
N ARG A 6 -24.54 9.50 -19.91
CA ARG A 6 -23.17 9.61 -19.43
C ARG A 6 -22.90 10.90 -18.63
N HIS A 7 -23.48 12.01 -19.06
CA HIS A 7 -23.26 13.31 -18.40
C HIS A 7 -23.87 13.32 -17.00
N THR A 8 -25.09 12.80 -16.84
CA THR A 8 -25.77 12.66 -15.55
C THR A 8 -24.97 11.75 -14.61
N ILE A 9 -24.45 10.61 -15.10
CA ILE A 9 -23.59 9.71 -14.32
C ILE A 9 -22.34 10.44 -13.83
N LEU A 10 -21.65 11.18 -14.71
CA LEU A 10 -20.42 11.90 -14.33
C LEU A 10 -20.70 12.99 -13.28
N ARG A 11 -21.83 13.67 -13.34
CA ARG A 11 -22.22 14.64 -12.32
C ARG A 11 -22.49 13.97 -10.97
N GLN A 12 -23.24 12.89 -10.95
CA GLN A 12 -23.48 12.11 -9.73
C GLN A 12 -22.18 11.58 -9.12
N LEU A 13 -21.23 11.17 -9.94
CA LEU A 13 -19.91 10.75 -9.46
C LEU A 13 -19.13 11.91 -8.82
N ALA A 14 -19.24 13.13 -9.34
CA ALA A 14 -18.59 14.31 -8.78
C ALA A 14 -19.11 14.72 -7.39
N ASP A 15 -20.33 14.31 -7.03
CA ASP A 15 -20.94 14.54 -5.72
C ASP A 15 -20.39 13.58 -4.64
N ILE A 16 -19.72 12.52 -5.05
CA ILE A 16 -19.12 11.55 -4.13
C ILE A 16 -17.81 12.13 -3.57
N SER A 17 -17.70 12.21 -2.24
CA SER A 17 -16.49 12.70 -1.58
C SER A 17 -15.23 11.93 -2.03
N GLY A 18 -14.22 12.65 -2.47
CA GLY A 18 -12.94 12.08 -2.94
C GLY A 18 -12.92 11.72 -4.43
N VAL A 19 -14.03 11.81 -5.14
CA VAL A 19 -14.09 11.54 -6.58
C VAL A 19 -13.78 12.80 -7.38
N TYR A 20 -12.77 12.71 -8.24
CA TYR A 20 -12.42 13.73 -9.22
C TYR A 20 -12.85 13.27 -10.61
N VAL A 21 -13.66 14.06 -11.29
CA VAL A 21 -14.13 13.80 -12.66
C VAL A 21 -13.45 14.80 -13.61
N PRO A 22 -12.37 14.43 -14.29
CA PRO A 22 -11.54 15.37 -15.06
C PRO A 22 -12.32 16.21 -16.09
N SER A 23 -13.31 15.63 -16.74
CA SER A 23 -14.12 16.32 -17.76
C SER A 23 -14.98 17.49 -17.23
N LEU A 24 -15.11 17.63 -15.92
CA LEU A 24 -15.83 18.72 -15.26
C LEU A 24 -14.90 19.85 -14.78
N TYR A 25 -13.59 19.74 -15.03
CA TYR A 25 -12.56 20.71 -14.65
C TYR A 25 -11.64 20.97 -15.84
N VAL A 26 -11.94 22.02 -16.62
CA VAL A 26 -11.16 22.38 -17.79
C VAL A 26 -9.98 23.25 -17.37
N PRO A 27 -8.72 22.81 -17.57
CA PRO A 27 -7.57 23.62 -17.20
C PRO A 27 -7.46 24.87 -18.08
N ILE A 28 -7.20 26.02 -17.46
CA ILE A 28 -7.00 27.31 -18.13
C ILE A 28 -5.50 27.61 -18.12
N TYR A 29 -4.97 27.94 -19.30
CA TYR A 29 -3.56 28.35 -19.47
C TYR A 29 -3.51 29.75 -20.07
N SER A 30 -2.45 30.51 -19.72
CA SER A 30 -2.11 31.76 -20.43
C SER A 30 -1.54 31.47 -21.81
N GLU A 31 -1.36 32.52 -22.60
CA GLU A 31 -0.72 32.44 -23.94
C GLU A 31 0.72 31.86 -23.85
N ASP A 32 1.42 32.12 -22.75
CA ASP A 32 2.75 31.62 -22.46
C ASP A 32 2.77 30.16 -21.93
N GLY A 33 1.61 29.50 -21.84
CA GLY A 33 1.46 28.13 -21.35
C GLY A 33 1.48 27.97 -19.82
N GLU A 34 1.41 29.07 -19.06
CA GLU A 34 1.37 29.01 -17.61
C GLU A 34 -0.05 28.65 -17.13
N PHE A 35 -0.15 27.68 -16.20
CA PHE A 35 -1.43 27.26 -15.62
C PHE A 35 -2.05 28.39 -14.78
N LYS A 36 -3.30 28.76 -15.07
CA LYS A 36 -4.03 29.83 -14.38
C LYS A 36 -5.17 29.32 -13.48
N GLY A 37 -5.55 28.06 -13.59
CA GLY A 37 -6.63 27.48 -12.82
C GLY A 37 -7.49 26.54 -13.63
N TYR A 38 -8.70 26.31 -13.14
CA TYR A 38 -9.71 25.49 -13.82
C TYR A 38 -10.98 26.30 -14.06
N ASP A 39 -11.56 26.17 -15.23
CA ASP A 39 -12.97 26.39 -15.46
C ASP A 39 -13.74 25.18 -14.94
N ILE A 40 -14.58 25.37 -13.94
CA ILE A 40 -15.24 24.28 -13.22
C ILE A 40 -16.73 24.32 -13.57
N ALA A 41 -17.26 23.19 -14.01
CA ALA A 41 -18.67 23.09 -14.36
C ALA A 41 -19.57 23.51 -13.18
N GLU A 42 -20.68 24.19 -13.47
CA GLU A 42 -21.63 24.68 -12.48
C GLU A 42 -22.12 23.53 -11.57
N GLY A 43 -22.22 23.80 -10.26
CA GLY A 43 -22.67 22.82 -9.25
C GLY A 43 -21.61 21.78 -8.86
N VAL A 44 -20.41 21.81 -9.43
CA VAL A 44 -19.33 20.86 -9.11
C VAL A 44 -18.43 21.44 -7.99
N PRO A 45 -17.95 20.61 -7.03
CA PRO A 45 -17.10 21.09 -5.95
C PRO A 45 -15.80 21.74 -6.46
N LYS A 46 -15.49 22.96 -6.00
CA LYS A 46 -14.23 23.65 -6.34
C LYS A 46 -13.00 22.95 -5.76
N THR A 47 -13.16 22.20 -4.69
CA THR A 47 -12.09 21.48 -4.02
C THR A 47 -12.50 20.04 -3.78
N ILE A 48 -11.73 19.12 -4.30
CA ILE A 48 -11.93 17.69 -4.03
C ILE A 48 -11.30 17.35 -2.68
N LYS A 49 -12.12 16.99 -1.71
CA LYS A 49 -11.66 16.55 -0.39
C LYS A 49 -11.31 15.08 -0.45
N ARG A 50 -10.11 14.74 0.02
CA ARG A 50 -9.71 13.34 0.10
C ARG A 50 -10.67 12.57 1.01
N HIS A 51 -11.19 11.46 0.53
CA HIS A 51 -11.92 10.51 1.36
C HIS A 51 -10.93 9.76 2.27
N PHE A 52 -11.27 9.64 3.55
CA PHE A 52 -10.41 9.01 4.54
C PHE A 52 -11.27 8.18 5.51
N GLU A 53 -10.98 6.88 5.57
CA GLU A 53 -11.63 5.96 6.50
C GLU A 53 -10.61 5.05 7.18
N MET A 54 -10.93 4.57 8.37
CA MET A 54 -10.19 3.52 9.05
C MET A 54 -10.38 2.18 8.32
N LEU A 55 -9.36 1.32 8.37
CA LEU A 55 -9.38 0.03 7.67
C LEU A 55 -10.08 -1.04 8.53
N THR A 56 -11.39 -0.91 8.69
CA THR A 56 -12.21 -1.79 9.55
C THR A 56 -12.82 -2.98 8.81
N SER A 57 -12.58 -3.11 7.51
CA SER A 57 -13.03 -4.23 6.68
C SER A 57 -11.89 -4.81 5.86
N GLY A 58 -12.02 -6.02 5.33
CA GLY A 58 -11.01 -6.65 4.48
C GLY A 58 -10.70 -5.82 3.23
N GLY A 59 -9.41 -5.65 2.92
CA GLY A 59 -8.90 -5.23 1.61
C GLY A 59 -8.14 -6.41 1.06
N GLU A 60 -8.79 -7.21 0.23
CA GLU A 60 -8.25 -8.49 -0.17
C GLU A 60 -8.70 -8.89 -1.57
N THR A 61 -8.13 -9.93 -2.12
CA THR A 61 -8.52 -10.49 -3.42
C THR A 61 -10.01 -10.81 -3.45
N VAL A 62 -10.75 -10.15 -4.33
CA VAL A 62 -12.19 -10.39 -4.54
C VAL A 62 -12.40 -11.47 -5.60
N VAL A 63 -11.60 -11.47 -6.66
CA VAL A 63 -11.67 -12.46 -7.74
C VAL A 63 -10.40 -13.31 -7.73
N ALA A 64 -10.50 -14.52 -7.20
CA ALA A 64 -9.41 -15.48 -7.18
C ALA A 64 -9.36 -16.23 -8.53
N THR A 65 -8.32 -15.97 -9.32
CA THR A 65 -8.08 -16.60 -10.64
C THR A 65 -6.60 -16.88 -10.82
N ASN A 66 -6.25 -17.83 -11.67
CA ASN A 66 -4.86 -18.11 -12.02
C ASN A 66 -4.38 -17.32 -13.27
N TYR A 67 -5.25 -16.51 -13.87
CA TYR A 67 -4.98 -15.75 -15.08
C TYR A 67 -4.55 -14.31 -14.85
N THR A 68 -3.94 -14.02 -13.70
CA THR A 68 -3.40 -12.70 -13.34
C THR A 68 -1.94 -12.82 -12.93
N GLU A 69 -1.21 -11.70 -12.88
CA GLU A 69 0.19 -11.63 -12.41
C GLU A 69 0.38 -12.29 -11.03
N PHE A 70 -0.58 -12.10 -10.12
CA PHE A 70 -0.57 -12.68 -8.79
C PHE A 70 -1.53 -13.87 -8.63
N GLY A 71 -1.81 -14.60 -9.71
CA GLY A 71 -2.81 -15.67 -9.72
C GLY A 71 -2.57 -16.80 -8.71
N ALA A 72 -1.33 -17.04 -8.32
CA ALA A 72 -0.96 -18.01 -7.28
C ALA A 72 -1.17 -17.50 -5.85
N MET A 73 -1.47 -16.20 -5.66
CA MET A 73 -1.57 -15.55 -4.36
C MET A 73 -2.98 -15.03 -4.08
N TYR A 74 -3.33 -15.05 -2.80
CA TYR A 74 -4.44 -14.30 -2.24
C TYR A 74 -3.86 -13.06 -1.56
N ILE A 75 -4.11 -11.90 -2.16
CA ILE A 75 -3.54 -10.63 -1.69
C ILE A 75 -4.38 -10.09 -0.54
N ILE A 76 -3.69 -9.68 0.54
CA ILE A 76 -4.29 -9.06 1.72
C ILE A 76 -3.59 -7.72 1.95
N GLU A 77 -4.34 -6.62 1.95
CA GLU A 77 -3.82 -5.30 2.30
C GLU A 77 -3.68 -5.19 3.82
N VAL A 78 -2.45 -5.18 4.31
CA VAL A 78 -2.11 -5.09 5.74
C VAL A 78 -2.24 -3.65 6.25
N ALA A 79 -1.76 -2.71 5.43
CA ALA A 79 -1.72 -1.30 5.80
C ALA A 79 -1.86 -0.42 4.56
N ARG A 80 -2.41 0.77 4.75
CA ARG A 80 -2.51 1.80 3.72
C ARG A 80 -1.83 3.08 4.16
N GLY A 81 -0.99 3.62 3.28
CA GLY A 81 -0.18 4.80 3.55
C GLY A 81 1.16 4.47 4.17
N CYS A 82 1.98 5.50 4.40
CA CYS A 82 3.31 5.37 4.98
C CYS A 82 3.57 6.49 5.99
N GLY A 83 4.08 6.13 7.16
CA GLY A 83 4.47 7.06 8.22
C GLY A 83 5.85 7.67 8.02
N ARG A 84 6.61 7.18 7.04
CA ARG A 84 7.96 7.66 6.72
C ARG A 84 7.87 8.89 5.80
N HIS A 85 8.85 9.77 5.88
CA HIS A 85 8.88 11.03 5.11
C HIS A 85 10.10 11.06 4.20
N CYS A 86 10.36 9.94 3.48
CA CYS A 86 11.42 9.93 2.46
C CYS A 86 11.10 11.01 1.41
N ARG A 87 12.04 11.95 1.20
CA ARG A 87 11.80 13.17 0.40
C ARG A 87 11.47 12.91 -1.07
N PHE A 88 11.80 11.74 -1.58
CA PHE A 88 11.54 11.32 -2.96
C PHE A 88 10.25 10.49 -3.12
N CYS A 89 9.60 10.08 -2.01
CA CYS A 89 8.51 9.10 -2.06
C CYS A 89 7.14 9.74 -1.83
N MET A 90 6.28 9.66 -2.82
CA MET A 90 4.91 10.18 -2.75
C MET A 90 4.08 9.56 -1.61
N ALA A 91 4.30 8.28 -1.28
CA ALA A 91 3.48 7.57 -0.29
C ALA A 91 3.53 8.20 1.10
N GLY A 92 4.71 8.75 1.51
CA GLY A 92 4.87 9.43 2.79
C GLY A 92 4.20 10.81 2.87
N TYR A 93 3.67 11.32 1.79
CA TYR A 93 3.03 12.64 1.71
C TYR A 93 1.56 12.54 1.31
N CYS A 94 1.26 11.84 0.20
CA CYS A 94 -0.09 11.77 -0.36
C CYS A 94 -1.00 10.79 0.40
N PHE A 95 -0.44 9.72 0.98
CA PHE A 95 -1.21 8.66 1.65
C PHE A 95 -1.10 8.69 3.18
N ARG A 96 -0.89 9.84 3.76
CA ARG A 96 -0.92 10.06 5.20
C ARG A 96 -2.36 10.22 5.70
N VAL A 97 -2.71 9.86 6.90
CA VAL A 97 -1.98 9.18 7.98
C VAL A 97 -1.89 7.68 7.62
N PRO A 98 -0.80 6.96 8.00
CA PRO A 98 -0.76 5.51 7.83
C PRO A 98 -1.87 4.87 8.67
N ARG A 99 -2.50 3.86 8.11
CA ARG A 99 -3.57 3.08 8.75
C ARG A 99 -3.25 1.62 8.61
N VAL A 100 -3.40 0.89 9.67
CA VAL A 100 -3.21 -0.56 9.70
C VAL A 100 -4.56 -1.26 9.86
N ARG A 101 -4.67 -2.48 9.36
CA ARG A 101 -5.81 -3.34 9.65
C ARG A 101 -5.62 -4.02 10.98
N PRO A 102 -6.68 -4.18 11.77
CA PRO A 102 -6.68 -5.03 12.95
C PRO A 102 -6.24 -6.46 12.61
N LEU A 103 -5.49 -7.08 13.51
CA LEU A 103 -4.91 -8.40 13.29
C LEU A 103 -5.96 -9.50 13.09
N ASP A 104 -7.09 -9.43 13.79
CA ASP A 104 -8.22 -10.34 13.63
C ASP A 104 -8.77 -10.34 12.20
N ILE A 105 -8.95 -9.18 11.59
CA ILE A 105 -9.37 -9.04 10.20
C ILE A 105 -8.34 -9.66 9.23
N LEU A 106 -7.04 -9.49 9.53
CA LEU A 106 -5.98 -10.09 8.71
C LEU A 106 -5.97 -11.62 8.85
N LYS A 107 -6.17 -12.14 10.06
CA LYS A 107 -6.30 -13.59 10.32
C LYS A 107 -7.47 -14.19 9.54
N GLU A 108 -8.63 -13.52 9.51
CA GLU A 108 -9.75 -13.97 8.67
C GLU A 108 -9.39 -14.01 7.17
N GLY A 109 -8.63 -13.02 6.69
CA GLY A 109 -8.11 -13.00 5.31
C GLY A 109 -7.19 -14.19 5.03
N VAL A 110 -6.32 -14.55 5.99
CA VAL A 110 -5.46 -15.74 5.91
C VAL A 110 -6.30 -17.02 5.82
N GLU A 111 -7.37 -17.14 6.62
CA GLU A 111 -8.27 -18.30 6.57
C GLU A 111 -9.01 -18.41 5.22
N ARG A 112 -9.36 -17.28 4.61
CA ARG A 112 -9.94 -17.27 3.25
C ARG A 112 -8.93 -17.75 2.21
N ALA A 113 -7.66 -17.32 2.32
CA ALA A 113 -6.57 -17.79 1.47
C ALA A 113 -6.35 -19.31 1.63
N GLU A 114 -6.37 -19.81 2.86
CA GLU A 114 -6.23 -21.24 3.19
C GLU A 114 -7.33 -22.08 2.49
N LYS A 115 -8.59 -21.67 2.63
CA LYS A 115 -9.73 -22.34 1.98
C LYS A 115 -9.63 -22.38 0.46
N LEU A 116 -8.97 -21.42 -0.14
CA LEU A 116 -8.73 -21.34 -1.59
C LEU A 116 -7.43 -22.04 -2.03
N GLY A 117 -6.65 -22.60 -1.10
CA GLY A 117 -5.36 -23.22 -1.39
C GLY A 117 -4.34 -22.23 -2.00
N LYS A 118 -4.43 -20.95 -1.66
CA LYS A 118 -3.58 -19.89 -2.20
C LYS A 118 -2.49 -19.49 -1.22
N LYS A 119 -1.32 -19.12 -1.74
CA LYS A 119 -0.27 -18.45 -0.97
C LYS A 119 -0.77 -17.05 -0.56
N VAL A 120 -0.44 -16.60 0.65
CA VAL A 120 -0.77 -15.24 1.12
C VAL A 120 0.19 -14.22 0.52
N GLY A 121 -0.34 -13.16 -0.08
CA GLY A 121 0.42 -11.99 -0.50
C GLY A 121 0.13 -10.81 0.44
N LEU A 122 1.09 -10.42 1.27
CA LEU A 122 0.93 -9.27 2.17
C LEU A 122 1.27 -7.98 1.42
N MET A 123 0.32 -7.05 1.36
CA MET A 123 0.45 -5.78 0.65
C MET A 123 0.37 -4.57 1.59
N GLY A 124 1.29 -3.63 1.38
CA GLY A 124 1.36 -2.36 2.10
C GLY A 124 2.63 -1.60 1.71
N ALA A 125 2.73 -0.34 2.10
CA ALA A 125 3.90 0.51 1.76
C ALA A 125 5.17 0.12 2.52
N ALA A 126 5.04 -0.49 3.70
CA ALA A 126 6.14 -1.01 4.52
C ALA A 126 5.55 -2.09 5.45
N ILE A 127 5.59 -3.34 5.02
CA ILE A 127 4.99 -4.47 5.77
C ILE A 127 5.69 -4.67 7.11
N SER A 128 7.02 -4.54 7.14
CA SER A 128 7.80 -4.65 8.38
C SER A 128 7.53 -3.53 9.42
N ASP A 129 6.82 -2.46 9.03
CA ASP A 129 6.36 -1.42 9.96
C ASP A 129 5.00 -1.75 10.61
N TYR A 130 4.36 -2.88 10.25
CA TYR A 130 3.12 -3.29 10.87
C TYR A 130 3.36 -3.70 12.33
N PRO A 131 2.68 -3.10 13.32
CA PRO A 131 3.01 -3.32 14.73
C PRO A 131 2.97 -4.79 15.20
N GLU A 132 2.04 -5.57 14.62
CA GLU A 132 1.83 -6.99 14.97
C GLU A 132 2.34 -7.92 13.85
N VAL A 133 3.40 -7.51 13.14
CA VAL A 133 3.91 -8.26 11.98
C VAL A 133 4.36 -9.67 12.37
N ASP A 134 5.04 -9.82 13.50
CA ASP A 134 5.54 -11.11 13.96
C ASP A 134 4.39 -12.07 14.31
N GLU A 135 3.33 -11.56 14.94
CA GLU A 135 2.16 -12.35 15.26
C GLU A 135 1.42 -12.80 13.99
N LEU A 136 1.28 -11.89 13.01
CA LEU A 136 0.67 -12.21 11.72
C LEU A 136 1.44 -13.29 10.98
N VAL A 137 2.78 -13.14 10.85
CA VAL A 137 3.62 -14.14 10.14
C VAL A 137 3.63 -15.48 10.87
N ASN A 138 3.72 -15.48 12.20
CA ASN A 138 3.67 -16.71 12.98
C ASN A 138 2.30 -17.39 12.86
N TYR A 139 1.21 -16.64 12.78
CA TYR A 139 -0.11 -17.19 12.50
C TYR A 139 -0.18 -17.88 11.13
N ILE A 140 0.36 -17.25 10.07
CA ILE A 140 0.43 -17.85 8.74
C ILE A 140 1.24 -19.16 8.77
N ARG A 141 2.42 -19.15 9.43
CA ARG A 141 3.28 -20.33 9.59
C ARG A 141 2.60 -21.44 10.38
N SER A 142 1.85 -21.12 11.43
CA SER A 142 1.14 -22.11 12.25
C SER A 142 0.08 -22.90 11.47
N LYS A 143 -0.37 -22.36 10.33
CA LYS A 143 -1.31 -23.01 9.40
C LYS A 143 -0.60 -23.74 8.23
N ASP A 144 0.71 -23.90 8.30
CA ASP A 144 1.54 -24.48 7.22
C ASP A 144 1.34 -23.76 5.87
N MET A 145 1.02 -22.48 5.93
CA MET A 145 0.80 -21.65 4.76
C MET A 145 2.07 -20.88 4.38
N ARG A 146 2.22 -20.62 3.08
CA ARG A 146 3.27 -19.77 2.54
C ARG A 146 2.78 -18.34 2.37
N TYR A 147 3.69 -17.38 2.53
CA TYR A 147 3.39 -15.98 2.23
C TYR A 147 4.50 -15.31 1.40
N SER A 148 4.22 -14.13 0.93
CA SER A 148 5.15 -13.25 0.24
C SER A 148 4.87 -11.82 0.62
N CYS A 149 5.91 -11.02 0.76
CA CYS A 149 5.81 -9.57 0.87
C CYS A 149 7.01 -8.92 0.18
N ALA A 150 6.80 -7.71 -0.34
CA ALA A 150 7.81 -7.02 -1.14
C ALA A 150 8.35 -5.74 -0.48
N SER A 151 7.66 -5.20 0.52
CA SER A 151 7.96 -3.88 1.07
C SER A 151 8.57 -4.00 2.46
N LEU A 152 9.84 -4.41 2.50
CA LEU A 152 10.60 -4.57 3.74
C LEU A 152 11.58 -3.42 3.94
N ARG A 153 11.77 -3.02 5.18
CA ARG A 153 12.73 -2.00 5.59
C ARG A 153 13.77 -2.61 6.52
N ALA A 154 15.04 -2.18 6.37
CA ALA A 154 16.13 -2.68 7.19
C ALA A 154 15.97 -2.36 8.69
N ASP A 155 15.35 -1.20 9.00
CA ASP A 155 15.18 -0.72 10.39
C ASP A 155 13.98 -1.34 11.13
N SER A 156 13.17 -2.14 10.44
CA SER A 156 12.00 -2.83 11.03
C SER A 156 11.89 -4.30 10.61
N LEU A 157 12.96 -4.86 10.04
CA LEU A 157 13.02 -6.27 9.71
C LEU A 157 13.20 -7.11 10.99
N THR A 158 12.40 -8.16 11.15
CA THR A 158 12.45 -9.07 12.30
C THR A 158 12.85 -10.47 11.88
N GLN A 159 13.37 -11.27 12.83
CA GLN A 159 13.72 -12.67 12.57
C GLN A 159 12.48 -13.48 12.16
N ALA A 160 11.32 -13.23 12.78
CA ALA A 160 10.09 -13.94 12.43
C ALA A 160 9.69 -13.74 10.97
N VAL A 161 9.83 -12.51 10.44
CA VAL A 161 9.58 -12.22 9.03
C VAL A 161 10.57 -12.94 8.13
N VAL A 162 11.86 -12.94 8.47
CA VAL A 162 12.90 -13.61 7.67
C VAL A 162 12.67 -15.11 7.63
N ASP A 163 12.49 -15.73 8.79
CA ASP A 163 12.24 -17.18 8.89
C ASP A 163 10.99 -17.59 8.10
N GLY A 164 9.91 -16.83 8.25
CA GLY A 164 8.67 -17.14 7.55
C GLY A 164 8.77 -16.99 6.02
N LEU A 165 9.59 -16.06 5.53
CA LEU A 165 9.88 -15.94 4.10
C LEU A 165 10.73 -17.10 3.60
N ALA A 166 11.73 -17.54 4.38
CA ALA A 166 12.54 -18.70 4.08
C ALA A 166 11.68 -19.99 4.03
N ASP A 167 10.82 -20.22 5.04
CA ASP A 167 9.86 -21.34 5.06
C ASP A 167 8.91 -21.29 3.85
N SER A 168 8.58 -20.10 3.39
CA SER A 168 7.77 -19.88 2.18
C SER A 168 8.51 -20.14 0.87
N GLY A 169 9.80 -20.51 0.93
CA GLY A 169 10.66 -20.79 -0.21
C GLY A 169 11.20 -19.54 -0.91
N GLN A 170 11.15 -18.38 -0.27
CA GLN A 170 11.75 -17.16 -0.79
C GLN A 170 13.27 -17.21 -0.57
N LYS A 171 14.04 -17.05 -1.65
CA LYS A 171 15.50 -17.19 -1.64
C LYS A 171 16.24 -15.85 -1.49
N THR A 172 15.52 -14.74 -1.59
CA THR A 172 16.10 -13.40 -1.56
C THR A 172 15.18 -12.45 -0.83
N ILE A 173 15.77 -11.53 -0.07
CA ILE A 173 15.09 -10.40 0.55
C ILE A 173 15.60 -9.12 -0.12
N THR A 174 14.69 -8.25 -0.51
CA THR A 174 15.04 -6.96 -1.11
C THR A 174 14.89 -5.86 -0.08
N ILE A 175 15.98 -5.16 0.19
CA ILE A 175 16.04 -4.01 1.08
C ILE A 175 16.53 -2.82 0.27
N ALA A 176 15.88 -1.66 0.41
CA ALA A 176 16.18 -0.45 -0.34
C ALA A 176 16.83 0.64 0.57
N PRO A 177 18.16 0.66 0.71
CA PRO A 177 18.84 1.75 1.40
C PRO A 177 18.82 3.05 0.60
N GLU A 178 18.57 2.99 -0.71
CA GLU A 178 18.56 4.05 -1.73
C GLU A 178 19.95 4.60 -2.06
N THR A 179 20.85 4.66 -1.09
CA THR A 179 22.23 5.12 -1.26
C THR A 179 23.16 4.48 -0.24
N GLY A 180 24.40 4.19 -0.61
CA GLY A 180 25.44 3.65 0.25
C GLY A 180 25.93 4.65 1.32
N SER A 181 25.76 5.94 1.11
CA SER A 181 26.20 6.98 2.05
C SER A 181 25.14 7.26 3.12
N GLU A 182 25.50 7.08 4.40
CA GLU A 182 24.62 7.42 5.52
C GLU A 182 24.24 8.91 5.53
N ARG A 183 25.19 9.80 5.17
CA ARG A 183 24.92 11.23 5.01
C ARG A 183 23.83 11.49 3.97
N LEU A 184 23.88 10.80 2.83
CA LEU A 184 22.86 10.94 1.78
C LEU A 184 21.53 10.30 2.21
N ARG A 185 21.55 9.18 2.92
CA ARG A 185 20.32 8.62 3.51
C ARG A 185 19.61 9.60 4.44
N ARG A 186 20.38 10.37 5.23
CA ARG A 186 19.81 11.47 6.04
C ARG A 186 19.30 12.63 5.19
N VAL A 187 20.02 13.01 4.13
CA VAL A 187 19.57 14.07 3.19
C VAL A 187 18.23 13.73 2.55
N ILE A 188 18.02 12.49 2.11
CA ILE A 188 16.74 12.05 1.53
C ILE A 188 15.70 11.63 2.58
N ASN A 189 16.04 11.78 3.86
CA ASN A 189 15.19 11.37 5.00
C ASN A 189 14.75 9.91 4.95
N LYS A 190 15.67 9.01 4.58
CA LYS A 190 15.37 7.55 4.53
C LYS A 190 15.27 6.93 5.92
N GLY A 191 16.02 7.44 6.91
CA GLY A 191 15.99 7.00 8.30
C GLY A 191 16.64 5.62 8.54
N ILE A 192 17.46 5.13 7.61
CA ILE A 192 18.20 3.87 7.72
C ILE A 192 19.68 4.16 8.03
N SER A 193 20.18 3.66 9.17
CA SER A 193 21.59 3.75 9.57
C SER A 193 22.41 2.60 8.96
N GLU A 194 23.72 2.66 9.12
CA GLU A 194 24.62 1.56 8.76
C GLU A 194 24.34 0.30 9.61
N GLU A 195 24.11 0.50 10.90
CA GLU A 195 23.76 -0.58 11.84
C GLU A 195 22.49 -1.32 11.40
N HIS A 196 21.44 -0.59 10.97
CA HIS A 196 20.22 -1.21 10.45
C HIS A 196 20.50 -2.10 9.24
N LEU A 197 21.42 -1.70 8.35
CA LEU A 197 21.79 -2.50 7.17
C LEU A 197 22.57 -3.74 7.56
N GLN A 198 23.53 -3.61 8.52
CA GLN A 198 24.30 -4.74 9.01
C GLN A 198 23.41 -5.75 9.73
N ASN A 199 22.52 -5.29 10.59
CA ASN A 199 21.55 -6.15 11.28
C ASN A 199 20.65 -6.89 10.28
N ALA A 200 20.11 -6.18 9.30
CA ALA A 200 19.27 -6.79 8.29
C ALA A 200 20.02 -7.84 7.45
N ALA A 201 21.28 -7.58 7.11
CA ALA A 201 22.13 -8.55 6.41
C ALA A 201 22.48 -9.77 7.27
N THR A 202 22.59 -9.60 8.60
CA THR A 202 22.86 -10.71 9.52
C THR A 202 21.63 -11.60 9.72
N LEU A 203 20.44 -11.01 9.70
CA LEU A 203 19.17 -11.73 9.81
C LEU A 203 18.83 -12.53 8.55
N SER A 204 19.32 -12.12 7.37
CA SER A 204 18.96 -12.67 6.05
C SER A 204 19.87 -13.80 5.61
#